data_4fb12e8ffebda1f1c7ce24e5ba91a933
#
_entry.id   4fb12e8ffebda1f1c7ce24e5ba91a933
#
_cell.length_a   1.000
_cell.length_b   1.000
_cell.length_c   1.000
_cell.angle_alpha   90.00
_cell.angle_beta   90.00
_cell.angle_gamma   90.00
#
_symmetry.space_group_name_H-M   'P 1'
#
loop_
_entity.id
_entity.type
_entity.pdbx_description
1 polymer ?
#
loop_
_entity_poly.entity_id
_entity_poly.type
_entity_poly.pdbx_seq_one_letter_code
_entity_poly.pdbx_strand_id
1 'polypeptide(L)'
;MAHWPLLVVGLSVAFVSSQAADPAAPSPNKLPKIVVDVAHKGFMNEKGERFIPVGVNYYRPDTGWAPQFWKKMDVETTRRDFQKMKELGINVVRVFVTYGSFYSQPGQLDAEGLAKFDQLLDIADEFGIYVHPTGPEGWEMMPEWTNPLGNVHANHGNEVSLKSLEDYWTMFAGRYRGRSTIWAYDLKNEPSVIWDSADSQKKWDEWRTAHGQPFVPVPAKDAEPSEIVADYQRFRESLAKAWVARQAKAIKAADPKALVTVGLLQWSVPAQPVTLDQYAAFRPEVVAPHLDFVSLHFYPLAKGIYRYTGPDAENANLSVLESMVRECAKPGKPVVIGEFGWYGGGPLDPGGEPASEDQQAEWGKRLVEVTAPMVSGWFNWGLYDTPEAKDVSRLTGLLTFDGQEKVWGKEYAPLIKSMPVPSGIPVRPDLPWGTATVDELASERFQAEYLEAFRNAQP
;
A
#
# COMPACT_ATOMS: atom_id res chain seq x y z
N MET A 1 -5.97 58.43 63.82
CA MET A 1 -6.51 57.65 62.69
C MET A 1 -5.61 57.91 61.50
N ALA A 2 -4.73 56.97 61.19
CA ALA A 2 -3.76 57.09 60.11
C ALA A 2 -4.16 56.22 58.97
N HIS A 3 -4.43 56.80 57.78
CA HIS A 3 -4.70 56.11 56.54
C HIS A 3 -3.37 55.73 55.84
N TRP A 4 -3.16 54.46 55.60
CA TRP A 4 -2.12 53.98 54.71
C TRP A 4 -2.69 53.66 53.33
N PRO A 5 -2.07 54.07 52.22
CA PRO A 5 -2.50 53.65 50.89
C PRO A 5 -1.91 52.31 50.53
N LEU A 6 -2.75 51.39 49.99
CA LEU A 6 -2.33 50.14 49.38
C LEU A 6 -1.71 50.42 48.02
N LEU A 7 -0.46 50.00 47.85
CA LEU A 7 0.25 49.98 46.57
C LEU A 7 -0.07 48.64 45.87
N VAL A 8 -0.83 48.67 44.77
CA VAL A 8 -1.06 47.51 43.93
C VAL A 8 0.06 47.49 42.89
N VAL A 9 0.99 46.51 43.03
CA VAL A 9 2.01 46.22 42.02
C VAL A 9 1.41 45.26 41.02
N GLY A 10 1.09 45.72 39.81
CA GLY A 10 0.66 44.90 38.71
C GLY A 10 1.87 44.16 38.09
N LEU A 11 1.96 42.84 38.25
CA LEU A 11 2.87 42.00 37.50
C LEU A 11 2.27 41.77 36.11
N SER A 12 2.83 42.40 35.08
CA SER A 12 2.57 42.08 33.68
C SER A 12 3.42 40.84 33.28
N VAL A 13 2.79 39.70 33.19
CA VAL A 13 3.44 38.50 32.60
C VAL A 13 3.36 38.65 31.09
N ALA A 14 4.46 38.96 30.47
CA ALA A 14 4.58 38.90 29.00
C ALA A 14 4.63 37.43 28.57
N PHE A 15 3.56 36.94 27.94
CA PHE A 15 3.61 35.70 27.22
C PHE A 15 4.49 35.88 25.99
N VAL A 16 5.69 35.37 26.02
CA VAL A 16 6.52 35.16 24.83
C VAL A 16 5.96 33.92 24.13
N SER A 17 5.12 34.11 23.14
CA SER A 17 4.75 33.02 22.20
C SER A 17 6.00 32.71 21.40
N SER A 18 6.65 31.61 21.71
CA SER A 18 7.62 31.02 20.78
C SER A 18 6.86 30.53 19.56
N GLN A 19 6.80 31.34 18.50
CA GLN A 19 6.47 30.83 17.18
C GLN A 19 7.56 29.82 16.85
N ALA A 20 7.19 28.53 16.79
CA ALA A 20 8.02 27.55 16.12
C ALA A 20 8.25 28.07 14.70
N ALA A 21 9.51 28.20 14.31
CA ALA A 21 9.87 28.63 12.97
C ALA A 21 9.17 27.71 11.97
N ASP A 22 8.43 28.27 11.01
CA ASP A 22 7.88 27.52 9.90
C ASP A 22 9.02 26.70 9.29
N PRO A 23 8.85 25.37 9.13
CA PRO A 23 9.89 24.57 8.52
C PRO A 23 10.18 25.12 7.12
N ALA A 24 11.47 25.23 6.78
CA ALA A 24 11.93 25.77 5.52
C ALA A 24 11.13 25.22 4.32
N ALA A 25 10.87 26.05 3.31
CA ALA A 25 10.17 25.62 2.11
C ALA A 25 10.93 24.46 1.44
N PRO A 26 10.22 23.45 0.90
CA PRO A 26 10.85 22.32 0.20
C PRO A 26 11.78 22.80 -0.92
N SER A 27 12.88 22.06 -1.15
CA SER A 27 13.81 22.30 -2.24
C SER A 27 13.10 22.32 -3.61
N PRO A 28 13.60 23.04 -4.63
CA PRO A 28 12.95 23.09 -5.94
C PRO A 28 12.97 21.70 -6.62
N ASN A 29 11.94 21.43 -7.43
CA ASN A 29 11.80 20.19 -8.18
C ASN A 29 12.98 19.94 -9.12
N LYS A 30 13.58 18.76 -9.06
CA LYS A 30 14.64 18.33 -10.00
C LYS A 30 14.12 17.26 -10.97
N LEU A 31 13.08 16.51 -10.61
CA LEU A 31 12.48 15.47 -11.43
C LEU A 31 11.23 15.99 -12.15
N PRO A 32 10.95 15.53 -13.40
CA PRO A 32 9.70 15.87 -14.08
C PRO A 32 8.50 15.26 -13.35
N LYS A 33 7.35 15.93 -13.36
CA LYS A 33 6.12 15.37 -12.76
C LYS A 33 5.64 14.17 -13.56
N ILE A 34 5.28 13.11 -12.88
CA ILE A 34 4.66 11.93 -13.46
C ILE A 34 3.13 12.09 -13.40
N VAL A 35 2.47 11.69 -14.48
CA VAL A 35 1.02 11.69 -14.62
C VAL A 35 0.53 10.35 -15.17
N VAL A 36 -0.78 10.09 -15.05
CA VAL A 36 -1.40 8.91 -15.64
C VAL A 36 -1.47 9.07 -17.17
N ASP A 37 -0.99 8.08 -17.89
CA ASP A 37 -1.25 7.88 -19.30
C ASP A 37 -2.54 7.05 -19.47
N VAL A 38 -3.65 7.76 -19.66
CA VAL A 38 -4.98 7.12 -19.75
C VAL A 38 -5.09 6.25 -20.99
N ALA A 39 -4.45 6.65 -22.09
CA ALA A 39 -4.54 5.92 -23.37
C ALA A 39 -3.88 4.52 -23.27
N HIS A 40 -2.77 4.43 -22.55
CA HIS A 40 -1.99 3.21 -22.44
C HIS A 40 -2.12 2.55 -21.06
N LYS A 41 -3.03 3.02 -20.20
CA LYS A 41 -3.24 2.53 -18.83
C LYS A 41 -1.92 2.43 -18.05
N GLY A 42 -1.10 3.48 -18.15
CA GLY A 42 0.24 3.52 -17.59
C GLY A 42 0.59 4.91 -17.04
N PHE A 43 1.87 5.22 -17.09
CA PHE A 43 2.38 6.51 -16.62
C PHE A 43 3.29 7.14 -17.67
N MET A 44 3.32 8.47 -17.66
CA MET A 44 4.24 9.28 -18.47
C MET A 44 4.68 10.50 -17.68
N ASN A 45 5.79 11.08 -18.06
CA ASN A 45 6.17 12.40 -17.55
C ASN A 45 5.40 13.52 -18.29
N GLU A 46 5.54 14.74 -17.82
CA GLU A 46 4.87 15.92 -18.42
C GLU A 46 5.31 16.24 -19.85
N LYS A 47 6.38 15.57 -20.37
CA LYS A 47 6.82 15.67 -21.76
C LYS A 47 6.20 14.59 -22.66
N GLY A 48 5.37 13.71 -22.11
CA GLY A 48 4.77 12.59 -22.83
C GLY A 48 5.69 11.37 -22.97
N GLU A 49 6.83 11.33 -22.28
CA GLU A 49 7.71 10.18 -22.29
C GLU A 49 7.19 9.11 -21.32
N ARG A 50 7.11 7.86 -21.78
CA ARG A 50 6.64 6.72 -20.98
C ARG A 50 7.48 6.57 -19.70
N PHE A 51 6.81 6.39 -18.59
CA PHE A 51 7.41 6.10 -17.31
C PHE A 51 6.93 4.73 -16.80
N ILE A 52 7.88 3.82 -16.55
CA ILE A 52 7.60 2.52 -15.95
C ILE A 52 8.15 2.55 -14.52
N PRO A 53 7.31 2.49 -13.48
CA PRO A 53 7.78 2.34 -12.12
C PRO A 53 8.55 1.02 -11.93
N VAL A 54 9.86 1.11 -11.73
CA VAL A 54 10.75 0.05 -11.29
C VAL A 54 10.99 0.29 -9.82
N GLY A 55 10.16 -0.29 -8.98
CA GLY A 55 10.06 0.09 -7.59
C GLY A 55 10.70 -0.89 -6.61
N VAL A 56 11.00 -0.40 -5.43
CA VAL A 56 11.40 -1.22 -4.30
C VAL A 56 10.78 -0.68 -3.02
N ASN A 57 10.36 -1.56 -2.11
CA ASN A 57 9.98 -1.21 -0.76
C ASN A 57 11.26 -1.07 0.09
N TYR A 58 11.36 0.02 0.85
CA TYR A 58 12.60 0.38 1.51
C TYR A 58 12.47 0.57 3.01
N TYR A 59 13.23 -0.19 3.71
CA TYR A 59 13.66 -0.02 5.09
C TYR A 59 15.00 -0.76 5.25
N ARG A 60 15.76 -0.46 6.29
CA ARG A 60 17.05 -1.10 6.50
C ARG A 60 16.95 -2.22 7.54
N PRO A 61 17.60 -3.37 7.31
CA PRO A 61 17.59 -4.49 8.27
C PRO A 61 18.14 -4.10 9.64
N ASP A 62 19.19 -3.29 9.69
CA ASP A 62 19.86 -2.83 10.91
C ASP A 62 19.10 -1.70 11.64
N THR A 63 18.12 -1.07 11.03
CA THR A 63 17.22 -0.13 11.70
C THR A 63 15.99 -0.81 12.27
N GLY A 64 15.70 -2.05 11.86
CA GLY A 64 14.46 -2.75 12.13
C GLY A 64 13.35 -2.37 11.15
N TRP A 65 12.11 -2.69 11.48
CA TRP A 65 10.95 -2.44 10.65
C TRP A 65 10.73 -0.93 10.35
N ALA A 66 9.91 -0.64 9.37
CA ALA A 66 9.66 0.69 8.83
C ALA A 66 9.60 1.85 9.85
N PRO A 67 8.91 1.75 11.00
CA PRO A 67 8.90 2.82 11.99
C PRO A 67 10.27 3.16 12.57
N GLN A 68 11.10 2.17 12.74
CA GLN A 68 12.44 2.36 13.29
C GLN A 68 13.37 3.05 12.30
N PHE A 69 13.09 2.97 11.01
CA PHE A 69 13.83 3.69 9.98
C PHE A 69 13.89 5.19 10.28
N TRP A 70 12.74 5.84 10.55
CA TRP A 70 12.71 7.28 10.83
C TRP A 70 13.43 7.66 12.10
N LYS A 71 13.38 6.81 13.12
CA LYS A 71 14.10 7.04 14.39
C LYS A 71 15.62 6.91 14.24
N LYS A 72 16.07 6.00 13.40
CA LYS A 72 17.48 5.64 13.22
C LYS A 72 18.05 6.09 11.88
N MET A 73 17.32 6.90 11.12
CA MET A 73 17.77 7.36 9.81
C MET A 73 19.11 8.08 9.93
N ASP A 74 20.09 7.58 9.18
CA ASP A 74 21.39 8.19 8.96
C ASP A 74 21.48 8.63 7.50
N VAL A 75 21.77 9.91 7.27
CA VAL A 75 21.77 10.54 5.95
C VAL A 75 22.77 9.92 5.00
N GLU A 76 24.01 9.66 5.48
CA GLU A 76 25.05 9.10 4.64
C GLU A 76 24.81 7.63 4.28
N THR A 77 24.26 6.88 5.21
CA THR A 77 23.85 5.49 4.95
C THR A 77 22.68 5.46 3.97
N THR A 78 21.68 6.32 4.15
CA THR A 78 20.55 6.45 3.23
C THR A 78 21.03 6.84 1.83
N ARG A 79 21.98 7.77 1.72
CA ARG A 79 22.57 8.17 0.43
C ARG A 79 23.28 7.00 -0.26
N ARG A 80 24.03 6.16 0.47
CA ARG A 80 24.65 4.95 -0.08
C ARG A 80 23.61 3.94 -0.58
N ASP A 81 22.48 3.81 0.10
CA ASP A 81 21.39 2.93 -0.35
C ASP A 81 20.74 3.45 -1.64
N PHE A 82 20.51 4.75 -1.73
CA PHE A 82 19.98 5.36 -2.96
C PHE A 82 20.97 5.25 -4.13
N GLN A 83 22.27 5.34 -3.87
CA GLN A 83 23.29 5.04 -4.87
C GLN A 83 23.14 3.61 -5.37
N LYS A 84 23.02 2.61 -4.49
CA LYS A 84 22.78 1.22 -4.86
C LYS A 84 21.48 1.03 -5.63
N MET A 85 20.39 1.66 -5.21
CA MET A 85 19.11 1.63 -5.96
C MET A 85 19.31 2.18 -7.37
N LYS A 86 20.04 3.28 -7.53
CA LYS A 86 20.37 3.86 -8.83
C LYS A 86 21.16 2.90 -9.71
N GLU A 87 22.17 2.24 -9.15
CA GLU A 87 23.00 1.24 -9.83
C GLU A 87 22.18 0.03 -10.28
N LEU A 88 21.26 -0.44 -9.43
CA LEU A 88 20.29 -1.47 -9.77
C LEU A 88 19.23 -1.02 -10.80
N GLY A 89 19.15 0.27 -11.11
CA GLY A 89 18.21 0.81 -12.08
C GLY A 89 16.80 1.07 -11.54
N ILE A 90 16.63 1.07 -10.21
CA ILE A 90 15.42 1.46 -9.50
C ILE A 90 15.12 2.94 -9.75
N ASN A 91 13.86 3.30 -9.97
CA ASN A 91 13.44 4.67 -10.19
C ASN A 91 12.30 5.13 -9.26
N VAL A 92 11.73 4.25 -8.45
CA VAL A 92 10.75 4.59 -7.42
C VAL A 92 11.08 3.82 -6.13
N VAL A 93 11.02 4.51 -4.99
CA VAL A 93 11.16 3.90 -3.68
C VAL A 93 9.88 4.10 -2.87
N ARG A 94 9.30 3.02 -2.33
CA ARG A 94 8.16 3.08 -1.43
C ARG A 94 8.65 3.07 0.00
N VAL A 95 8.19 4.06 0.79
CA VAL A 95 8.57 4.26 2.19
C VAL A 95 7.32 4.43 3.05
N PHE A 96 7.39 3.98 4.30
CA PHE A 96 6.23 3.98 5.19
C PHE A 96 6.33 5.14 6.18
N VAL A 97 5.38 6.05 6.14
CA VAL A 97 5.21 7.10 7.16
C VAL A 97 4.30 6.59 8.27
N THR A 98 4.54 7.01 9.50
CA THR A 98 3.83 6.48 10.68
C THR A 98 3.24 7.59 11.52
N TYR A 99 2.19 7.29 12.26
CA TYR A 99 1.63 8.23 13.24
C TYR A 99 2.70 8.68 14.25
N GLY A 100 3.47 7.73 14.79
CA GLY A 100 4.44 8.02 15.83
C GLY A 100 5.61 8.90 15.41
N SER A 101 5.94 8.93 14.13
CA SER A 101 7.03 9.76 13.61
C SER A 101 6.54 11.01 12.87
N PHE A 102 5.27 11.09 12.44
CA PHE A 102 4.78 12.19 11.61
C PHE A 102 3.52 12.87 12.11
N TYR A 103 2.70 12.22 12.95
CA TYR A 103 1.41 12.75 13.38
C TYR A 103 1.04 12.25 14.78
N SER A 104 1.89 12.53 15.75
CA SER A 104 1.73 12.10 17.13
C SER A 104 0.72 12.95 17.92
N GLN A 105 0.42 14.17 17.45
CA GLN A 105 -0.48 15.13 18.07
C GLN A 105 -1.56 15.59 17.08
N PRO A 106 -2.80 15.82 17.54
CA PRO A 106 -3.86 16.29 16.67
C PRO A 106 -3.57 17.68 16.08
N GLY A 107 -3.84 17.85 14.79
CA GLY A 107 -3.80 19.14 14.11
C GLY A 107 -2.40 19.65 13.75
N GLN A 108 -1.33 18.87 13.97
CA GLN A 108 0.01 19.27 13.56
C GLN A 108 0.88 18.07 13.17
N LEU A 109 1.72 18.24 12.15
CA LEU A 109 2.72 17.24 11.78
C LEU A 109 3.99 17.40 12.63
N ASP A 110 4.66 16.28 12.91
CA ASP A 110 5.89 16.28 13.70
C ASP A 110 7.08 16.83 12.91
N ALA A 111 7.68 17.89 13.41
CA ALA A 111 8.76 18.62 12.73
C ALA A 111 10.01 17.75 12.48
N GLU A 112 10.36 16.84 13.40
CA GLU A 112 11.49 15.92 13.24
C GLU A 112 11.24 14.93 12.09
N GLY A 113 10.05 14.31 12.05
CA GLY A 113 9.67 13.40 10.96
C GLY A 113 9.68 14.09 9.60
N LEU A 114 9.12 15.32 9.54
CA LEU A 114 9.16 16.13 8.33
C LEU A 114 10.57 16.49 7.88
N ALA A 115 11.46 16.87 8.80
CA ALA A 115 12.85 17.19 8.46
C ALA A 115 13.60 15.99 7.88
N LYS A 116 13.37 14.79 8.42
CA LYS A 116 13.95 13.54 7.89
C LYS A 116 13.35 13.17 6.53
N PHE A 117 12.06 13.40 6.34
CA PHE A 117 11.41 13.16 5.05
C PHE A 117 11.91 14.17 3.98
N ASP A 118 12.11 15.43 4.34
CA ASP A 118 12.71 16.42 3.46
C ASP A 118 14.13 15.99 3.03
N GLN A 119 14.96 15.51 3.96
CA GLN A 119 16.29 14.96 3.66
C GLN A 119 16.21 13.75 2.72
N LEU A 120 15.25 12.84 2.95
CA LEU A 120 15.03 11.70 2.06
C LEU A 120 14.65 12.16 0.63
N LEU A 121 13.77 13.16 0.50
CA LEU A 121 13.38 13.72 -0.80
C LEU A 121 14.57 14.39 -1.51
N ASP A 122 15.44 15.09 -0.78
CA ASP A 122 16.62 15.71 -1.36
C ASP A 122 17.64 14.66 -1.84
N ILE A 123 17.83 13.56 -1.10
CA ILE A 123 18.63 12.41 -1.54
C ILE A 123 17.99 11.77 -2.78
N ALA A 124 16.68 11.56 -2.76
CA ALA A 124 15.95 11.00 -3.91
C ALA A 124 16.13 11.84 -5.18
N ASP A 125 16.05 13.15 -5.08
CA ASP A 125 16.34 14.10 -6.17
C ASP A 125 17.78 14.01 -6.67
N GLU A 126 18.76 13.79 -5.79
CA GLU A 126 20.18 13.65 -6.14
C GLU A 126 20.39 12.44 -7.06
N PHE A 127 19.69 11.35 -6.80
CA PHE A 127 19.82 10.10 -7.55
C PHE A 127 18.79 9.91 -8.67
N GLY A 128 17.81 10.81 -8.80
CA GLY A 128 16.77 10.73 -9.82
C GLY A 128 15.75 9.63 -9.52
N ILE A 129 15.46 9.38 -8.25
CA ILE A 129 14.53 8.36 -7.75
C ILE A 129 13.30 9.05 -7.18
N TYR A 130 12.12 8.61 -7.58
CA TYR A 130 10.86 9.10 -7.02
C TYR A 130 10.54 8.42 -5.68
N VAL A 131 9.80 9.11 -4.83
CA VAL A 131 9.37 8.59 -3.53
C VAL A 131 7.86 8.34 -3.52
N HIS A 132 7.45 7.20 -2.99
CA HIS A 132 6.07 6.76 -2.83
C HIS A 132 5.75 6.58 -1.33
N PRO A 133 5.37 7.66 -0.61
CA PRO A 133 5.03 7.57 0.81
C PRO A 133 3.71 6.85 1.01
N THR A 134 3.72 5.89 1.94
CA THR A 134 2.58 5.06 2.34
C THR A 134 2.22 5.33 3.80
N GLY A 135 0.96 5.51 4.13
CA GLY A 135 0.50 5.68 5.51
C GLY A 135 -0.45 6.85 5.68
N PRO A 136 -0.71 7.33 6.93
CA PRO A 136 0.08 7.02 8.14
C PRO A 136 -0.22 5.64 8.71
N GLU A 137 0.85 4.91 9.06
CA GLU A 137 0.79 3.58 9.65
C GLU A 137 0.81 3.62 11.18
N GLY A 138 0.09 2.68 11.81
CA GLY A 138 -0.01 2.60 13.28
C GLY A 138 0.97 1.62 13.93
N TRP A 139 1.95 1.09 13.20
CA TRP A 139 2.83 0.01 13.67
C TRP A 139 3.72 0.40 14.86
N GLU A 140 4.14 1.65 14.91
CA GLU A 140 4.94 2.18 16.02
C GLU A 140 4.06 2.62 17.18
N MET A 141 3.03 3.37 16.87
CA MET A 141 2.05 3.92 17.77
C MET A 141 0.80 4.32 16.99
N MET A 142 -0.36 3.96 17.49
CA MET A 142 -1.63 4.49 17.01
C MET A 142 -2.18 5.39 18.12
N PRO A 143 -2.19 6.72 17.96
CA PRO A 143 -2.70 7.61 18.99
C PRO A 143 -4.18 7.35 19.30
N GLU A 144 -4.58 7.34 20.57
CA GLU A 144 -5.95 7.05 20.99
C GLU A 144 -6.97 7.97 20.31
N TRP A 145 -6.63 9.24 20.13
CA TRP A 145 -7.51 10.22 19.48
C TRP A 145 -7.77 9.93 17.98
N THR A 146 -6.99 9.07 17.34
CA THR A 146 -7.24 8.57 15.96
C THR A 146 -7.90 7.20 15.94
N ASN A 147 -7.92 6.50 17.06
CA ASN A 147 -8.32 5.09 17.17
C ASN A 147 -9.35 4.84 18.28
N PRO A 148 -10.52 5.52 18.22
CA PRO A 148 -11.51 5.47 19.30
C PRO A 148 -12.10 4.09 19.57
N LEU A 149 -11.97 3.13 18.63
CA LEU A 149 -12.44 1.75 18.81
C LEU A 149 -11.32 0.78 19.23
N GLY A 150 -10.11 1.28 19.51
CA GLY A 150 -8.99 0.46 19.98
C GLY A 150 -8.40 -0.52 18.96
N ASN A 151 -8.96 -0.59 17.76
CA ASN A 151 -8.49 -1.46 16.67
C ASN A 151 -8.48 -0.68 15.36
N VAL A 152 -7.32 -0.59 14.70
CA VAL A 152 -7.14 0.15 13.46
C VAL A 152 -8.10 -0.32 12.35
N HIS A 153 -8.36 -1.61 12.26
CA HIS A 153 -9.26 -2.19 11.26
C HIS A 153 -10.75 -1.95 11.57
N ALA A 154 -11.10 -1.60 12.80
CA ALA A 154 -12.45 -1.24 13.22
C ALA A 154 -12.83 0.21 12.86
N ASN A 155 -11.84 1.06 12.62
CA ASN A 155 -12.05 2.50 12.48
C ASN A 155 -12.40 2.97 11.06
N HIS A 156 -12.48 2.11 10.06
CA HIS A 156 -12.72 2.49 8.66
C HIS A 156 -14.03 3.27 8.44
N GLY A 157 -15.04 3.04 9.26
CA GLY A 157 -16.28 3.81 9.24
C GLY A 157 -16.42 4.79 10.40
N ASN A 158 -15.40 4.98 11.26
CA ASN A 158 -15.49 5.86 12.41
C ASN A 158 -15.19 7.31 12.04
N GLU A 159 -16.09 8.25 12.36
CA GLU A 159 -15.98 9.64 11.94
C GLU A 159 -14.77 10.37 12.52
N VAL A 160 -14.38 10.07 13.77
CA VAL A 160 -13.21 10.67 14.41
C VAL A 160 -11.94 10.24 13.68
N SER A 161 -11.81 8.94 13.39
CA SER A 161 -10.68 8.39 12.66
C SER A 161 -10.60 8.90 11.21
N LEU A 162 -11.75 8.93 10.51
CA LEU A 162 -11.82 9.47 9.15
C LEU A 162 -11.40 10.93 9.09
N LYS A 163 -11.88 11.76 10.04
CA LYS A 163 -11.51 13.17 10.12
C LYS A 163 -10.01 13.35 10.41
N SER A 164 -9.45 12.55 11.30
CA SER A 164 -8.00 12.60 11.60
C SER A 164 -7.14 12.31 10.37
N LEU A 165 -7.56 11.35 9.52
CA LEU A 165 -6.88 11.02 8.27
C LEU A 165 -7.02 12.14 7.22
N GLU A 166 -8.22 12.76 7.11
CA GLU A 166 -8.42 13.93 6.25
C GLU A 166 -7.51 15.10 6.65
N ASP A 167 -7.39 15.35 7.95
CA ASP A 167 -6.55 16.41 8.49
C ASP A 167 -5.05 16.12 8.23
N TYR A 168 -4.62 14.88 8.48
CA TYR A 168 -3.27 14.43 8.15
C TYR A 168 -2.96 14.69 6.67
N TRP A 169 -3.77 14.18 5.76
CA TRP A 169 -3.52 14.30 4.34
C TRP A 169 -3.60 15.74 3.83
N THR A 170 -4.50 16.56 4.39
CA THR A 170 -4.57 17.99 4.07
C THR A 170 -3.27 18.69 4.41
N MET A 171 -2.70 18.41 5.58
CA MET A 171 -1.43 19.01 6.01
C MET A 171 -0.25 18.43 5.24
N PHE A 172 -0.15 17.11 5.13
CA PHE A 172 1.00 16.43 4.51
C PHE A 172 1.06 16.73 3.00
N ALA A 173 -0.01 16.50 2.27
CA ALA A 173 -0.06 16.80 0.84
C ALA A 173 0.02 18.31 0.55
N GLY A 174 -0.54 19.13 1.45
CA GLY A 174 -0.43 20.59 1.37
C GLY A 174 1.01 21.11 1.49
N ARG A 175 1.78 20.56 2.45
CA ARG A 175 3.21 20.87 2.60
C ARG A 175 4.03 20.54 1.36
N TYR A 176 3.75 19.39 0.76
CA TYR A 176 4.49 18.88 -0.40
C TYR A 176 3.81 19.18 -1.75
N ARG A 177 2.86 20.12 -1.76
CA ARG A 177 2.14 20.50 -2.97
C ARG A 177 3.07 20.80 -4.14
N GLY A 178 2.90 20.05 -5.23
CA GLY A 178 3.70 20.21 -6.44
C GLY A 178 5.12 19.68 -6.35
N ARG A 179 5.54 19.02 -5.25
CA ARG A 179 6.83 18.36 -5.16
C ARG A 179 6.88 17.14 -6.07
N SER A 180 7.54 17.26 -7.21
CA SER A 180 7.54 16.22 -8.24
C SER A 180 8.32 14.96 -7.85
N THR A 181 9.23 15.04 -6.90
CA THR A 181 9.95 13.90 -6.33
C THR A 181 8.99 12.89 -5.68
N ILE A 182 7.85 13.35 -5.16
CA ILE A 182 6.77 12.47 -4.72
C ILE A 182 6.01 11.98 -5.96
N TRP A 183 6.13 10.67 -6.26
CA TRP A 183 5.44 10.05 -7.37
C TRP A 183 3.93 9.98 -7.12
N ALA A 184 3.54 9.35 -6.01
CA ALA A 184 2.15 9.15 -5.64
C ALA A 184 2.04 9.01 -4.11
N TYR A 185 0.87 9.32 -3.53
CA TYR A 185 0.51 9.02 -2.16
C TYR A 185 -0.21 7.68 -2.09
N ASP A 186 0.21 6.80 -1.21
CA ASP A 186 -0.44 5.54 -0.89
C ASP A 186 -1.15 5.69 0.46
N LEU A 187 -2.47 5.58 0.45
CA LEU A 187 -3.31 5.90 1.62
C LEU A 187 -3.03 5.01 2.83
N LYS A 188 -2.63 3.76 2.60
CA LYS A 188 -2.30 2.80 3.65
C LYS A 188 -1.74 1.50 3.08
N ASN A 189 -0.85 0.87 3.86
CA ASN A 189 -0.46 -0.51 3.61
C ASN A 189 -1.59 -1.48 4.00
N GLU A 190 -2.06 -2.25 3.05
CA GLU A 190 -2.92 -3.42 3.23
C GLU A 190 -4.15 -3.20 4.16
N PRO A 191 -4.99 -2.18 3.92
CA PRO A 191 -6.14 -1.96 4.76
C PRO A 191 -7.17 -3.09 4.62
N SER A 192 -7.85 -3.39 5.73
CA SER A 192 -8.94 -4.35 5.79
C SER A 192 -10.03 -3.84 6.71
N VAL A 193 -11.30 -3.89 6.27
CA VAL A 193 -12.45 -3.62 7.13
C VAL A 193 -12.73 -4.86 7.95
N ILE A 194 -12.63 -4.77 9.27
CA ILE A 194 -12.92 -5.89 10.18
C ILE A 194 -14.36 -6.38 10.01
N TRP A 195 -14.60 -7.68 10.24
CA TRP A 195 -15.95 -8.24 10.14
C TRP A 195 -16.89 -7.62 11.17
N ASP A 196 -16.49 -7.54 12.42
CA ASP A 196 -17.31 -7.00 13.49
C ASP A 196 -16.51 -6.11 14.44
N SER A 197 -17.14 -5.05 14.94
CA SER A 197 -16.60 -4.08 15.88
C SER A 197 -17.72 -3.54 16.79
N ALA A 198 -17.37 -2.79 17.80
CA ALA A 198 -18.32 -2.25 18.77
C ALA A 198 -19.45 -1.38 18.15
N ASP A 199 -19.25 -0.84 16.97
CA ASP A 199 -20.25 -0.02 16.27
C ASP A 199 -20.77 -0.65 14.95
N SER A 200 -20.38 -1.88 14.63
CA SER A 200 -20.78 -2.56 13.39
C SER A 200 -22.29 -2.69 13.27
N GLN A 201 -23.01 -3.13 14.32
CA GLN A 201 -24.46 -3.27 14.28
C GLN A 201 -25.14 -1.94 13.96
N LYS A 202 -24.75 -0.85 14.64
CA LYS A 202 -25.34 0.46 14.40
C LYS A 202 -25.15 0.91 12.94
N LYS A 203 -23.94 0.78 12.41
CA LYS A 203 -23.64 1.17 11.03
C LYS A 203 -24.33 0.29 10.00
N TRP A 204 -24.45 -1.00 10.32
CA TRP A 204 -25.21 -1.95 9.50
C TRP A 204 -26.69 -1.57 9.44
N ASP A 205 -27.29 -1.20 10.56
CA ASP A 205 -28.68 -0.75 10.62
C ASP A 205 -28.91 0.54 9.82
N GLU A 206 -27.98 1.49 9.93
CA GLU A 206 -28.00 2.74 9.15
C GLU A 206 -27.92 2.44 7.65
N TRP A 207 -27.02 1.53 7.23
CA TRP A 207 -26.87 1.11 5.84
C TRP A 207 -28.14 0.41 5.32
N ARG A 208 -28.69 -0.53 6.06
CA ARG A 208 -29.92 -1.24 5.68
C ARG A 208 -31.11 -0.28 5.58
N THR A 209 -31.24 0.62 6.51
CA THR A 209 -32.28 1.67 6.48
C THR A 209 -32.17 2.52 5.23
N ALA A 210 -30.96 2.95 4.86
CA ALA A 210 -30.71 3.71 3.65
C ALA A 210 -31.07 2.97 2.37
N HIS A 211 -31.06 1.63 2.40
CA HIS A 211 -31.44 0.74 1.28
C HIS A 211 -32.90 0.24 1.36
N GLY A 212 -33.69 0.75 2.30
CA GLY A 212 -35.10 0.34 2.47
C GLY A 212 -35.25 -1.12 2.96
N GLN A 213 -34.24 -1.66 3.63
CA GLN A 213 -34.19 -3.05 4.08
C GLN A 213 -34.52 -3.16 5.58
N PRO A 214 -35.12 -4.28 6.02
CA PRO A 214 -35.47 -4.49 7.43
C PRO A 214 -34.20 -4.66 8.28
N PHE A 215 -34.33 -4.35 9.57
CA PHE A 215 -33.31 -4.63 10.56
C PHE A 215 -33.03 -6.12 10.66
N VAL A 216 -31.74 -6.48 10.66
CA VAL A 216 -31.25 -7.83 10.96
C VAL A 216 -29.92 -7.74 11.70
N PRO A 217 -29.60 -8.69 12.58
CA PRO A 217 -28.29 -8.75 13.23
C PRO A 217 -27.14 -8.80 12.23
N VAL A 218 -25.96 -8.34 12.63
CA VAL A 218 -24.71 -8.64 11.92
C VAL A 218 -24.57 -10.14 11.79
N PRO A 219 -24.38 -10.69 10.59
CA PRO A 219 -24.22 -12.13 10.41
C PRO A 219 -22.95 -12.64 11.09
N ALA A 220 -22.95 -13.88 11.55
CA ALA A 220 -21.75 -14.52 12.10
C ALA A 220 -20.67 -14.62 11.01
N LYS A 221 -19.41 -14.54 11.40
CA LYS A 221 -18.27 -14.60 10.46
C LYS A 221 -18.05 -15.95 9.77
N ASP A 222 -18.70 -16.97 10.27
CA ASP A 222 -18.77 -18.35 9.77
C ASP A 222 -20.19 -18.69 9.29
N ALA A 223 -21.02 -17.69 9.00
CA ALA A 223 -22.38 -17.91 8.51
C ALA A 223 -22.37 -18.54 7.11
N GLU A 224 -23.32 -19.45 6.88
CA GLU A 224 -23.53 -20.03 5.56
C GLU A 224 -23.87 -18.95 4.51
N PRO A 225 -23.48 -19.16 3.24
CA PRO A 225 -23.78 -18.25 2.14
C PRO A 225 -25.28 -17.89 2.08
N SER A 226 -25.56 -16.58 2.03
CA SER A 226 -26.92 -16.06 1.96
C SER A 226 -26.94 -14.63 1.42
N GLU A 227 -28.11 -14.14 1.03
CA GLU A 227 -28.29 -12.75 0.60
C GLU A 227 -27.90 -11.76 1.70
N ILE A 228 -28.16 -12.07 2.97
CA ILE A 228 -27.78 -11.22 4.12
C ILE A 228 -26.26 -11.16 4.25
N VAL A 229 -25.57 -12.25 4.09
CA VAL A 229 -24.09 -12.29 4.11
C VAL A 229 -23.52 -11.50 2.94
N ALA A 230 -24.06 -11.67 1.74
CA ALA A 230 -23.64 -10.91 0.57
C ALA A 230 -23.93 -9.40 0.74
N ASP A 231 -25.07 -9.02 1.34
CA ASP A 231 -25.37 -7.63 1.69
C ASP A 231 -24.38 -7.06 2.70
N TYR A 232 -24.01 -7.85 3.70
CA TYR A 232 -23.03 -7.42 4.71
C TYR A 232 -21.64 -7.25 4.10
N GLN A 233 -21.25 -8.06 3.14
CA GLN A 233 -20.03 -7.84 2.36
C GLN A 233 -20.08 -6.48 1.62
N ARG A 234 -21.21 -6.18 0.92
CA ARG A 234 -21.41 -4.89 0.23
C ARG A 234 -21.40 -3.71 1.20
N PHE A 235 -21.95 -3.88 2.38
CA PHE A 235 -21.85 -2.88 3.45
C PHE A 235 -20.39 -2.61 3.83
N ARG A 236 -19.58 -3.65 4.09
CA ARG A 236 -18.15 -3.49 4.40
C ARG A 236 -17.39 -2.82 3.24
N GLU A 237 -17.66 -3.18 2.00
CA GLU A 237 -17.13 -2.53 0.80
C GLU A 237 -17.53 -1.04 0.74
N SER A 238 -18.73 -0.69 1.19
CA SER A 238 -19.17 0.72 1.25
C SER A 238 -18.37 1.54 2.27
N LEU A 239 -17.97 0.94 3.40
CA LEU A 239 -17.07 1.57 4.37
C LEU A 239 -15.68 1.79 3.77
N ALA A 240 -15.11 0.78 3.09
CA ALA A 240 -13.83 0.90 2.39
C ALA A 240 -13.88 2.01 1.33
N LYS A 241 -14.95 2.07 0.53
CA LYS A 241 -15.18 3.12 -0.46
C LYS A 241 -15.18 4.51 0.17
N ALA A 242 -15.94 4.71 1.23
CA ALA A 242 -16.04 6.00 1.91
C ALA A 242 -14.69 6.43 2.48
N TRP A 243 -13.96 5.49 3.09
CA TRP A 243 -12.64 5.70 3.65
C TRP A 243 -11.63 6.15 2.59
N VAL A 244 -11.57 5.48 1.44
CA VAL A 244 -10.70 5.85 0.31
C VAL A 244 -11.11 7.21 -0.27
N ALA A 245 -12.39 7.41 -0.55
CA ALA A 245 -12.92 8.61 -1.18
C ALA A 245 -12.62 9.88 -0.38
N ARG A 246 -12.77 9.84 0.94
CA ARG A 246 -12.55 11.00 1.82
C ARG A 246 -11.08 11.41 1.82
N GLN A 247 -10.16 10.49 1.98
CA GLN A 247 -8.73 10.76 2.00
C GLN A 247 -8.22 11.23 0.63
N ALA A 248 -8.59 10.54 -0.45
CA ALA A 248 -8.24 10.96 -1.80
C ALA A 248 -8.74 12.38 -2.10
N LYS A 249 -9.96 12.72 -1.66
CA LYS A 249 -10.51 14.09 -1.79
C LYS A 249 -9.68 15.11 -1.02
N ALA A 250 -9.24 14.79 0.21
CA ALA A 250 -8.39 15.67 1.02
C ALA A 250 -7.05 15.93 0.32
N ILE A 251 -6.39 14.87 -0.18
CA ILE A 251 -5.14 15.00 -0.94
C ILE A 251 -5.35 15.86 -2.18
N LYS A 252 -6.35 15.58 -3.01
CA LYS A 252 -6.62 16.32 -4.26
C LYS A 252 -7.00 17.77 -4.02
N ALA A 253 -7.63 18.09 -2.88
CA ALA A 253 -7.91 19.47 -2.49
C ALA A 253 -6.61 20.21 -2.10
N ALA A 254 -5.69 19.54 -1.42
CA ALA A 254 -4.40 20.12 -1.02
C ALA A 254 -3.40 20.17 -2.17
N ASP A 255 -3.28 19.09 -2.96
CA ASP A 255 -2.45 19.00 -4.16
C ASP A 255 -3.25 18.40 -5.35
N PRO A 256 -3.86 19.21 -6.20
CA PRO A 256 -4.69 18.73 -7.32
C PRO A 256 -3.98 17.85 -8.35
N LYS A 257 -2.64 17.90 -8.41
CA LYS A 257 -1.83 17.13 -9.36
C LYS A 257 -1.22 15.87 -8.72
N ALA A 258 -1.46 15.62 -7.45
CA ALA A 258 -0.97 14.42 -6.76
C ALA A 258 -1.62 13.16 -7.37
N LEU A 259 -0.84 12.09 -7.52
CA LEU A 259 -1.37 10.76 -7.78
C LEU A 259 -1.69 10.08 -6.43
N VAL A 260 -2.79 9.33 -6.38
CA VAL A 260 -3.29 8.69 -5.16
C VAL A 260 -3.62 7.24 -5.47
N THR A 261 -3.20 6.35 -4.57
CA THR A 261 -3.54 4.93 -4.57
C THR A 261 -3.75 4.42 -3.15
N VAL A 262 -4.04 3.13 -3.02
CA VAL A 262 -4.02 2.38 -1.77
C VAL A 262 -3.43 1.00 -2.02
N GLY A 263 -2.50 0.56 -1.19
CA GLY A 263 -1.85 -0.74 -1.27
C GLY A 263 -2.82 -1.87 -0.89
N LEU A 264 -3.47 -2.47 -1.89
CA LEU A 264 -4.48 -3.50 -1.69
C LEU A 264 -3.86 -4.83 -1.29
N LEU A 265 -4.29 -5.34 -0.14
CA LEU A 265 -4.00 -6.71 0.26
C LEU A 265 -4.57 -7.70 -0.78
N GLN A 266 -3.86 -8.79 -1.08
CA GLN A 266 -4.31 -9.81 -2.02
C GLN A 266 -5.74 -10.33 -1.74
N TRP A 267 -6.16 -10.36 -0.48
CA TRP A 267 -7.51 -10.75 -0.06
C TRP A 267 -8.59 -9.69 -0.30
N SER A 268 -8.25 -8.58 -0.93
CA SER A 268 -9.21 -7.65 -1.54
C SER A 268 -9.84 -8.23 -2.80
N VAL A 269 -9.19 -9.26 -3.41
CA VAL A 269 -9.70 -10.01 -4.55
C VAL A 269 -9.72 -11.49 -4.18
N PRO A 270 -10.89 -12.08 -3.89
CA PRO A 270 -10.99 -13.45 -3.42
C PRO A 270 -10.88 -14.45 -4.59
N ALA A 271 -9.76 -14.46 -5.30
CA ALA A 271 -9.43 -15.42 -6.35
C ALA A 271 -8.90 -16.76 -5.82
N GLN A 272 -8.63 -16.82 -4.52
CA GLN A 272 -8.23 -18.01 -3.77
C GLN A 272 -9.14 -18.14 -2.54
N PRO A 273 -9.25 -19.33 -1.90
CA PRO A 273 -10.07 -19.49 -0.72
C PRO A 273 -9.65 -18.55 0.40
N VAL A 274 -10.58 -17.74 0.84
CA VAL A 274 -10.47 -16.86 2.02
C VAL A 274 -11.76 -16.99 2.82
N THR A 275 -11.68 -16.83 4.14
CA THR A 275 -12.86 -16.79 4.98
C THR A 275 -13.55 -15.42 4.91
N LEU A 276 -14.82 -15.35 5.32
CA LEU A 276 -15.57 -14.09 5.32
C LEU A 276 -14.87 -12.96 6.11
N ASP A 277 -14.21 -13.28 7.20
CA ASP A 277 -13.47 -12.33 8.02
C ASP A 277 -12.10 -11.97 7.45
N GLN A 278 -11.49 -12.83 6.64
CA GLN A 278 -10.23 -12.53 5.93
C GLN A 278 -10.43 -11.61 4.73
N TYR A 279 -11.60 -11.63 4.10
CA TYR A 279 -11.89 -10.73 2.98
C TYR A 279 -11.74 -9.27 3.40
N ALA A 280 -10.81 -8.57 2.76
CA ALA A 280 -10.43 -7.21 3.16
C ALA A 280 -11.49 -6.13 2.88
N ALA A 281 -12.49 -6.41 2.05
CA ALA A 281 -13.55 -5.51 1.59
C ALA A 281 -13.10 -4.29 0.76
N PHE A 282 -11.83 -4.21 0.38
CA PHE A 282 -11.29 -3.18 -0.53
C PHE A 282 -11.37 -3.66 -1.99
N ARG A 283 -12.56 -4.07 -2.43
CA ARG A 283 -12.79 -4.54 -3.81
C ARG A 283 -12.31 -3.50 -4.83
N PRO A 284 -11.43 -3.87 -5.80
CA PRO A 284 -10.85 -2.92 -6.76
C PRO A 284 -11.88 -2.07 -7.50
N GLU A 285 -12.97 -2.68 -8.01
CA GLU A 285 -14.04 -1.97 -8.73
C GLU A 285 -14.72 -0.89 -7.88
N VAL A 286 -14.80 -1.10 -6.57
CA VAL A 286 -15.47 -0.19 -5.62
C VAL A 286 -14.59 0.99 -5.24
N VAL A 287 -13.28 0.77 -5.08
CA VAL A 287 -12.34 1.81 -4.62
C VAL A 287 -11.64 2.56 -5.76
N ALA A 288 -11.39 1.91 -6.90
CA ALA A 288 -10.68 2.49 -8.03
C ALA A 288 -11.26 3.81 -8.59
N PRO A 289 -12.59 4.08 -8.56
CA PRO A 289 -13.12 5.37 -8.99
C PRO A 289 -12.54 6.58 -8.25
N HIS A 290 -12.01 6.38 -7.03
CA HIS A 290 -11.42 7.42 -6.19
C HIS A 290 -9.89 7.47 -6.26
N LEU A 291 -9.26 6.56 -7.01
CA LEU A 291 -7.82 6.41 -7.15
C LEU A 291 -7.34 6.80 -8.55
N ASP A 292 -6.08 7.16 -8.69
CA ASP A 292 -5.45 7.40 -9.99
C ASP A 292 -4.97 6.10 -10.63
N PHE A 293 -4.55 5.13 -9.81
CA PHE A 293 -4.18 3.79 -10.24
C PHE A 293 -4.48 2.78 -9.12
N VAL A 294 -4.52 1.49 -9.44
CA VAL A 294 -4.74 0.40 -8.49
C VAL A 294 -3.39 -0.24 -8.15
N SER A 295 -3.08 -0.33 -6.86
CA SER A 295 -1.89 -1.02 -6.35
C SER A 295 -2.30 -2.31 -5.66
N LEU A 296 -1.77 -3.45 -6.13
CA LEU A 296 -2.04 -4.78 -5.56
C LEU A 296 -0.76 -5.33 -4.94
N HIS A 297 -0.87 -5.95 -3.77
CA HIS A 297 0.19 -6.73 -3.15
C HIS A 297 -0.07 -8.21 -3.37
N PHE A 298 0.97 -8.97 -3.68
CA PHE A 298 0.83 -10.40 -3.91
C PHE A 298 2.01 -11.19 -3.36
N TYR A 299 1.67 -12.17 -2.54
CA TYR A 299 2.58 -13.21 -2.07
C TYR A 299 1.92 -14.58 -2.22
N PRO A 300 2.64 -15.62 -2.61
CA PRO A 300 2.07 -16.96 -2.81
C PRO A 300 1.84 -17.66 -1.46
N LEU A 301 0.97 -17.11 -0.62
CA LEU A 301 0.70 -17.55 0.77
C LEU A 301 -0.49 -18.51 0.90
N ALA A 302 -1.19 -18.84 -0.19
CA ALA A 302 -2.37 -19.69 -0.15
C ALA A 302 -2.02 -21.14 0.20
N LYS A 303 -2.96 -21.86 0.84
CA LYS A 303 -2.81 -23.24 1.31
C LYS A 303 -2.10 -24.15 0.29
N GLY A 304 -0.92 -24.65 0.65
CA GLY A 304 -0.14 -25.60 -0.14
C GLY A 304 0.53 -25.02 -1.40
N ILE A 305 0.32 -23.75 -1.70
CA ILE A 305 0.87 -23.06 -2.88
C ILE A 305 2.22 -22.40 -2.55
N TYR A 306 2.48 -22.13 -1.27
CA TYR A 306 3.72 -21.52 -0.79
C TYR A 306 4.89 -22.51 -0.84
N ARG A 307 5.29 -22.93 -2.06
CA ARG A 307 6.38 -23.90 -2.28
C ARG A 307 7.02 -23.71 -3.63
N TYR A 308 8.32 -23.95 -3.70
CA TYR A 308 9.10 -24.11 -4.94
C TYR A 308 8.98 -25.53 -5.52
N THR A 309 7.83 -26.15 -5.46
CA THR A 309 7.68 -27.57 -5.75
C THR A 309 7.35 -27.90 -7.21
N GLY A 310 7.87 -27.11 -8.13
CA GLY A 310 7.79 -27.40 -9.55
C GLY A 310 6.67 -26.70 -10.31
N PRO A 311 6.55 -26.97 -11.62
CA PRO A 311 5.73 -26.18 -12.56
C PRO A 311 4.24 -26.11 -12.20
N ASP A 312 3.70 -27.16 -11.56
CA ASP A 312 2.28 -27.17 -11.18
C ASP A 312 1.96 -26.18 -10.06
N ALA A 313 2.82 -26.12 -9.02
CA ALA A 313 2.65 -25.18 -7.93
C ALA A 313 2.84 -23.74 -8.42
N GLU A 314 3.81 -23.51 -9.30
CA GLU A 314 4.02 -22.21 -9.94
C GLU A 314 2.81 -21.77 -10.76
N ASN A 315 2.30 -22.62 -11.65
CA ASN A 315 1.16 -22.32 -12.50
C ASN A 315 -0.10 -22.01 -11.63
N ALA A 316 -0.28 -22.73 -10.52
CA ALA A 316 -1.37 -22.46 -9.59
C ALA A 316 -1.23 -21.07 -8.96
N ASN A 317 -0.02 -20.67 -8.49
CA ASN A 317 0.24 -19.34 -7.95
C ASN A 317 0.03 -18.25 -9.00
N LEU A 318 0.59 -18.43 -10.20
CA LEU A 318 0.51 -17.42 -11.25
C LEU A 318 -0.91 -17.27 -11.82
N SER A 319 -1.70 -18.33 -11.87
CA SER A 319 -3.11 -18.25 -12.26
C SER A 319 -3.96 -17.46 -11.26
N VAL A 320 -3.70 -17.62 -9.97
CA VAL A 320 -4.35 -16.82 -8.91
C VAL A 320 -3.95 -15.36 -9.04
N LEU A 321 -2.65 -15.08 -9.22
CA LEU A 321 -2.16 -13.72 -9.44
C LEU A 321 -2.78 -13.07 -10.69
N GLU A 322 -2.78 -13.78 -11.84
CA GLU A 322 -3.41 -13.27 -13.07
C GLU A 322 -4.88 -12.93 -12.83
N SER A 323 -5.62 -13.80 -12.13
CA SER A 323 -7.02 -13.56 -11.78
C SER A 323 -7.20 -12.30 -10.94
N MET A 324 -6.37 -12.09 -9.92
CA MET A 324 -6.41 -10.88 -9.08
C MET A 324 -6.11 -9.61 -9.88
N VAL A 325 -5.07 -9.64 -10.70
CA VAL A 325 -4.65 -8.50 -11.53
C VAL A 325 -5.73 -8.16 -12.56
N ARG A 326 -6.42 -9.15 -13.12
CA ARG A 326 -7.58 -8.93 -14.01
C ARG A 326 -8.67 -8.12 -13.32
N GLU A 327 -9.03 -8.46 -12.10
CA GLU A 327 -10.03 -7.70 -11.32
C GLU A 327 -9.55 -6.26 -11.05
N CYS A 328 -8.26 -6.08 -10.77
CA CYS A 328 -7.66 -4.76 -10.62
C CYS A 328 -7.64 -3.93 -11.92
N ALA A 329 -7.56 -4.58 -13.08
CA ALA A 329 -7.52 -3.92 -14.40
C ALA A 329 -8.90 -3.58 -14.97
N LYS A 330 -9.98 -4.26 -14.54
CA LYS A 330 -11.36 -4.02 -15.01
C LYS A 330 -11.83 -2.57 -14.89
N PRO A 331 -11.50 -1.82 -13.82
CA PRO A 331 -11.85 -0.40 -13.72
C PRO A 331 -11.19 0.51 -14.78
N GLY A 332 -10.26 0.01 -15.58
CA GLY A 332 -9.61 0.76 -16.65
C GLY A 332 -8.53 1.73 -16.20
N LYS A 333 -8.11 1.66 -14.95
CA LYS A 333 -6.98 2.42 -14.38
C LYS A 333 -5.66 1.69 -14.63
N PRO A 334 -4.49 2.37 -14.59
CA PRO A 334 -3.21 1.68 -14.47
C PRO A 334 -3.20 0.74 -13.28
N VAL A 335 -2.54 -0.41 -13.41
CA VAL A 335 -2.33 -1.35 -12.32
C VAL A 335 -0.84 -1.42 -12.01
N VAL A 336 -0.51 -1.45 -10.74
CA VAL A 336 0.85 -1.62 -10.22
C VAL A 336 0.86 -2.79 -9.24
N ILE A 337 1.87 -3.64 -9.31
CA ILE A 337 2.14 -4.57 -8.22
C ILE A 337 2.98 -3.82 -7.19
N GLY A 338 2.34 -3.34 -6.12
CA GLY A 338 2.94 -2.49 -5.08
C GLY A 338 3.85 -3.23 -4.12
N GLU A 339 3.60 -4.53 -3.98
CA GLU A 339 4.48 -5.47 -3.28
C GLU A 339 4.42 -6.84 -3.94
N PHE A 340 5.56 -7.42 -4.14
CA PHE A 340 5.72 -8.84 -4.42
C PHE A 340 7.13 -9.29 -4.04
N GLY A 341 7.30 -10.56 -3.80
CA GLY A 341 8.60 -11.12 -3.55
C GLY A 341 8.55 -12.62 -3.41
N TRP A 342 9.67 -13.24 -3.69
CA TRP A 342 9.93 -14.64 -3.40
C TRP A 342 11.30 -14.78 -2.77
N TYR A 343 11.47 -15.79 -1.93
CA TYR A 343 12.72 -16.00 -1.24
C TYR A 343 13.76 -16.72 -2.11
N GLY A 344 15.03 -16.45 -1.88
CA GLY A 344 16.16 -17.13 -2.51
C GLY A 344 17.48 -16.90 -1.78
N GLY A 345 18.38 -17.87 -1.88
CA GLY A 345 19.63 -17.88 -1.14
C GLY A 345 19.54 -18.64 0.19
N GLY A 346 18.51 -19.48 0.37
CA GLY A 346 18.33 -20.30 1.56
C GLY A 346 16.87 -20.68 1.82
N PRO A 347 16.57 -21.33 2.95
CA PRO A 347 15.22 -21.66 3.34
C PRO A 347 14.52 -20.43 3.97
N LEU A 348 13.23 -20.28 3.71
CA LEU A 348 12.41 -19.25 4.33
C LEU A 348 12.33 -19.41 5.85
N ASP A 349 12.06 -20.65 6.28
CA ASP A 349 12.00 -21.04 7.69
C ASP A 349 13.13 -22.01 8.02
N PRO A 350 13.62 -22.05 9.27
CA PRO A 350 14.57 -23.07 9.72
C PRO A 350 14.01 -24.48 9.48
N GLY A 351 14.69 -25.25 8.63
CA GLY A 351 14.25 -26.61 8.25
C GLY A 351 13.23 -26.66 7.12
N GLY A 352 12.84 -25.52 6.55
CA GLY A 352 12.02 -25.44 5.34
C GLY A 352 12.78 -25.78 4.07
N GLU A 353 12.05 -25.81 2.94
CA GLU A 353 12.64 -26.04 1.62
C GLU A 353 13.54 -24.86 1.23
N PRO A 354 14.81 -25.07 0.89
CA PRO A 354 15.68 -23.99 0.45
C PRO A 354 15.35 -23.62 -1.01
N ALA A 355 15.47 -22.34 -1.33
CA ALA A 355 15.45 -21.86 -2.71
C ALA A 355 16.82 -21.22 -3.05
N SER A 356 17.29 -21.42 -4.27
CA SER A 356 18.45 -20.71 -4.78
C SER A 356 18.09 -19.28 -5.21
N GLU A 357 19.08 -18.44 -5.41
CA GLU A 357 18.86 -17.11 -6.00
C GLU A 357 18.35 -17.20 -7.45
N ASP A 358 18.75 -18.22 -8.21
CA ASP A 358 18.25 -18.45 -9.57
C ASP A 358 16.74 -18.80 -9.55
N GLN A 359 16.29 -19.61 -8.59
CA GLN A 359 14.87 -19.90 -8.41
C GLN A 359 14.07 -18.65 -8.03
N GLN A 360 14.62 -17.78 -7.18
CA GLN A 360 14.02 -16.48 -6.88
C GLN A 360 13.85 -15.63 -8.14
N ALA A 361 14.91 -15.55 -8.95
CA ALA A 361 14.93 -14.76 -10.19
C ALA A 361 13.92 -15.32 -11.21
N GLU A 362 13.92 -16.62 -11.43
CA GLU A 362 12.98 -17.27 -12.35
C GLU A 362 11.52 -17.04 -11.95
N TRP A 363 11.21 -17.19 -10.67
CA TRP A 363 9.86 -16.93 -10.19
C TRP A 363 9.46 -15.45 -10.35
N GLY A 364 10.34 -14.52 -9.99
CA GLY A 364 10.13 -13.08 -10.16
C GLY A 364 9.92 -12.70 -11.63
N LYS A 365 10.71 -13.27 -12.54
CA LYS A 365 10.58 -13.10 -13.98
C LYS A 365 9.22 -13.57 -14.48
N ARG A 366 8.80 -14.78 -14.13
CA ARG A 366 7.50 -15.31 -14.55
C ARG A 366 6.32 -14.49 -14.01
N LEU A 367 6.41 -13.99 -12.77
CA LEU A 367 5.42 -13.08 -12.19
C LEU A 367 5.29 -11.80 -13.05
N VAL A 368 6.41 -11.16 -13.38
CA VAL A 368 6.42 -9.95 -14.21
C VAL A 368 5.83 -10.23 -15.59
N GLU A 369 6.26 -11.29 -16.27
CA GLU A 369 5.80 -11.66 -17.62
C GLU A 369 4.31 -11.96 -17.68
N VAL A 370 3.78 -12.73 -16.72
CA VAL A 370 2.34 -13.07 -16.65
C VAL A 370 1.48 -11.84 -16.42
N THR A 371 1.96 -10.87 -15.65
CA THR A 371 1.21 -9.66 -15.30
C THR A 371 1.40 -8.51 -16.29
N ALA A 372 2.47 -8.52 -17.09
CA ALA A 372 2.81 -7.46 -18.03
C ALA A 372 1.69 -7.03 -19.00
N PRO A 373 0.79 -7.91 -19.46
CA PRO A 373 -0.34 -7.49 -20.29
C PRO A 373 -1.28 -6.48 -19.62
N MET A 374 -1.28 -6.40 -18.30
CA MET A 374 -2.21 -5.58 -17.51
C MET A 374 -1.54 -4.61 -16.55
N VAL A 375 -0.26 -4.78 -16.24
CA VAL A 375 0.48 -4.07 -15.20
C VAL A 375 1.46 -3.07 -15.80
N SER A 376 1.58 -1.92 -15.18
CA SER A 376 2.42 -0.80 -15.65
C SER A 376 3.60 -0.49 -14.74
N GLY A 377 3.78 -1.23 -13.64
CA GLY A 377 4.90 -1.05 -12.71
C GLY A 377 4.94 -2.13 -11.63
N TRP A 378 6.12 -2.40 -11.10
CA TRP A 378 6.36 -3.47 -10.12
C TRP A 378 7.28 -2.99 -9.02
N PHE A 379 6.99 -3.37 -7.76
CA PHE A 379 7.76 -3.03 -6.57
C PHE A 379 8.18 -4.30 -5.82
N ASN A 380 9.47 -4.62 -5.84
CA ASN A 380 9.99 -5.74 -5.08
C ASN A 380 9.88 -5.49 -3.57
N TRP A 381 9.58 -6.51 -2.81
CA TRP A 381 9.61 -6.51 -1.35
C TRP A 381 10.88 -7.19 -0.85
N GLY A 382 11.96 -6.54 -0.52
CA GLY A 382 12.34 -5.16 -0.41
C GLY A 382 13.72 -4.96 -1.04
N LEU A 383 14.48 -3.94 -0.62
CA LEU A 383 15.83 -3.71 -1.11
C LEU A 383 16.82 -4.75 -0.57
N TYR A 384 16.79 -5.02 0.71
CA TYR A 384 17.68 -5.93 1.42
C TYR A 384 16.96 -7.18 1.92
N ASP A 385 17.66 -8.29 2.01
CA ASP A 385 17.27 -9.42 2.85
C ASP A 385 17.22 -8.99 4.32
N THR A 386 16.27 -9.56 5.08
CA THR A 386 16.10 -9.29 6.51
C THR A 386 16.16 -10.61 7.28
N PRO A 387 17.36 -11.14 7.59
CA PRO A 387 17.54 -12.50 8.11
C PRO A 387 16.78 -12.81 9.40
N GLU A 388 16.47 -11.79 10.19
CA GLU A 388 15.73 -11.92 11.45
C GLU A 388 14.21 -11.94 11.28
N ALA A 389 13.72 -11.61 10.07
CA ALA A 389 12.30 -11.70 9.76
C ALA A 389 11.83 -13.15 9.80
N LYS A 390 10.57 -13.32 10.25
CA LYS A 390 9.90 -14.64 10.33
C LYS A 390 8.89 -14.85 9.20
N ASP A 391 8.98 -14.03 8.19
CA ASP A 391 8.10 -14.02 7.03
C ASP A 391 8.90 -13.94 5.73
N VAL A 392 8.24 -13.64 4.63
CA VAL A 392 8.85 -13.50 3.30
C VAL A 392 10.00 -12.49 3.26
N SER A 393 9.99 -11.47 4.12
CA SER A 393 11.03 -10.42 4.16
C SER A 393 12.43 -10.97 4.39
N ARG A 394 12.54 -12.21 4.89
CA ARG A 394 13.82 -12.80 5.28
C ARG A 394 14.81 -12.87 4.11
N LEU A 395 14.37 -13.30 2.93
CA LEU A 395 15.24 -13.58 1.78
C LEU A 395 14.65 -13.09 0.45
N THR A 396 13.80 -12.06 0.46
CA THR A 396 13.17 -11.51 -0.75
C THR A 396 13.88 -10.28 -1.30
N GLY A 397 14.95 -9.82 -0.67
CA GLY A 397 15.71 -8.65 -1.08
C GLY A 397 16.29 -8.77 -2.50
N LEU A 398 16.51 -7.62 -3.13
CA LEU A 398 17.36 -7.50 -4.33
C LEU A 398 18.84 -7.61 -3.96
N LEU A 399 19.15 -7.26 -2.73
CA LEU A 399 20.48 -7.34 -2.11
C LEU A 399 20.42 -8.30 -0.91
N THR A 400 21.53 -8.98 -0.66
CA THR A 400 21.73 -9.69 0.61
C THR A 400 21.75 -8.69 1.77
N PHE A 401 21.68 -9.20 3.00
CA PHE A 401 21.76 -8.38 4.21
C PHE A 401 23.01 -7.46 4.26
N ASP A 402 24.15 -7.95 3.79
CA ASP A 402 25.41 -7.20 3.73
C ASP A 402 25.58 -6.37 2.44
N GLY A 403 24.56 -6.35 1.57
CA GLY A 403 24.47 -5.48 0.40
C GLY A 403 25.14 -6.01 -0.85
N GLN A 404 25.33 -7.32 -0.96
CA GLN A 404 25.74 -7.96 -2.23
C GLN A 404 24.53 -8.07 -3.16
N GLU A 405 24.73 -7.88 -4.46
CA GLU A 405 23.66 -8.03 -5.44
C GLU A 405 23.31 -9.50 -5.64
N LYS A 406 22.04 -9.83 -5.43
CA LYS A 406 21.51 -11.17 -5.76
C LYS A 406 21.25 -11.30 -7.27
N VAL A 407 21.06 -12.51 -7.75
CA VAL A 407 20.71 -12.76 -9.17
C VAL A 407 19.48 -11.96 -9.56
N TRP A 408 18.42 -12.00 -8.76
CA TRP A 408 17.20 -11.21 -9.00
C TRP A 408 17.46 -9.69 -8.99
N GLY A 409 18.35 -9.20 -8.14
CA GLY A 409 18.74 -7.79 -8.11
C GLY A 409 19.31 -7.30 -9.44
N LYS A 410 20.12 -8.12 -10.10
CA LYS A 410 20.72 -7.82 -11.41
C LYS A 410 19.72 -7.86 -12.56
N GLU A 411 18.75 -8.78 -12.51
CA GLU A 411 17.79 -9.02 -13.60
C GLU A 411 16.55 -8.14 -13.52
N TYR A 412 16.16 -7.69 -12.33
CA TYR A 412 14.90 -7.03 -12.02
C TYR A 412 14.60 -5.81 -12.89
N ALA A 413 15.43 -4.80 -12.82
CA ALA A 413 15.19 -3.55 -13.54
C ALA A 413 15.33 -3.68 -15.07
N PRO A 414 16.33 -4.39 -15.62
CA PRO A 414 16.39 -4.67 -17.05
C PRO A 414 15.14 -5.37 -17.58
N LEU A 415 14.63 -6.36 -16.87
CA LEU A 415 13.41 -7.07 -17.24
C LEU A 415 12.20 -6.12 -17.28
N ILE A 416 11.94 -5.37 -16.21
CA ILE A 416 10.78 -4.48 -16.14
C ILE A 416 10.85 -3.39 -17.23
N LYS A 417 12.02 -2.80 -17.46
CA LYS A 417 12.20 -1.78 -18.50
C LYS A 417 11.96 -2.32 -19.91
N SER A 418 12.11 -3.63 -20.13
CA SER A 418 11.84 -4.29 -21.40
C SER A 418 10.34 -4.59 -21.61
N MET A 419 9.49 -4.49 -20.59
CA MET A 419 8.09 -4.83 -20.71
C MET A 419 7.36 -3.89 -21.67
N PRO A 420 6.48 -4.44 -22.53
CA PRO A 420 5.69 -3.64 -23.47
C PRO A 420 4.67 -2.76 -22.73
N VAL A 421 4.00 -1.90 -23.47
CA VAL A 421 2.78 -1.23 -22.98
C VAL A 421 1.73 -2.30 -22.70
N PRO A 422 0.93 -2.18 -21.60
CA PRO A 422 -0.15 -3.11 -21.34
C PRO A 422 -1.07 -3.32 -22.55
N SER A 423 -1.26 -4.57 -22.93
CA SER A 423 -2.00 -4.95 -24.14
C SER A 423 -3.50 -5.19 -23.89
N GLY A 424 -3.87 -5.37 -22.61
CA GLY A 424 -5.26 -5.57 -22.20
C GLY A 424 -5.47 -6.79 -21.31
N ILE A 425 -6.71 -6.99 -20.95
CA ILE A 425 -7.12 -8.06 -20.04
C ILE A 425 -7.26 -9.38 -20.84
N PRO A 426 -6.54 -10.46 -20.50
CA PRO A 426 -6.69 -11.75 -21.17
C PRO A 426 -8.08 -12.34 -20.94
N VAL A 427 -8.57 -13.07 -21.94
CA VAL A 427 -9.87 -13.76 -21.84
C VAL A 427 -9.73 -14.99 -20.93
N ARG A 428 -10.43 -14.98 -19.82
CA ARG A 428 -10.44 -16.04 -18.81
C ARG A 428 -11.82 -16.08 -18.12
N PRO A 429 -12.12 -17.12 -17.32
CA PRO A 429 -13.28 -17.09 -16.43
C PRO A 429 -13.26 -15.87 -15.50
N ASP A 430 -14.42 -15.28 -15.27
CA ASP A 430 -14.59 -14.14 -14.35
C ASP A 430 -15.00 -14.62 -12.97
N LEU A 431 -14.55 -13.91 -11.92
CA LEU A 431 -15.11 -14.09 -10.59
C LEU A 431 -16.62 -13.80 -10.62
N PRO A 432 -17.45 -14.67 -10.04
CA PRO A 432 -18.91 -14.54 -10.09
C PRO A 432 -19.43 -13.51 -9.06
N TRP A 433 -18.99 -12.25 -9.19
CA TRP A 433 -19.49 -11.14 -8.36
C TRP A 433 -21.03 -11.02 -8.46
N GLY A 434 -21.63 -10.20 -7.65
CA GLY A 434 -23.07 -9.97 -7.61
C GLY A 434 -23.65 -10.35 -6.26
N THR A 435 -24.49 -11.37 -6.19
CA THR A 435 -25.05 -11.89 -4.93
C THR A 435 -24.20 -12.96 -4.27
N ALA A 436 -23.11 -13.38 -4.94
CA ALA A 436 -22.21 -14.41 -4.41
C ALA A 436 -21.48 -13.94 -3.14
N THR A 437 -21.34 -14.85 -2.20
CA THR A 437 -20.49 -14.65 -1.02
C THR A 437 -19.03 -14.95 -1.34
N VAL A 438 -18.10 -14.57 -0.46
CA VAL A 438 -16.67 -14.81 -0.66
C VAL A 438 -16.34 -16.27 -0.89
N ASP A 439 -17.01 -17.18 -0.19
CA ASP A 439 -16.81 -18.63 -0.34
C ASP A 439 -17.26 -19.15 -1.72
N GLU A 440 -18.31 -18.55 -2.28
CA GLU A 440 -18.77 -18.87 -3.63
C GLU A 440 -17.88 -18.28 -4.72
N LEU A 441 -17.30 -17.07 -4.47
CA LEU A 441 -16.42 -16.39 -5.43
C LEU A 441 -15.16 -17.20 -5.70
N ALA A 442 -14.51 -17.69 -4.66
CA ALA A 442 -13.24 -18.41 -4.72
C ALA A 442 -13.41 -19.94 -4.64
N SER A 443 -14.49 -20.46 -5.20
CA SER A 443 -14.77 -21.91 -5.18
C SER A 443 -13.65 -22.73 -5.85
N GLU A 444 -13.47 -23.97 -5.42
CA GLU A 444 -12.53 -24.91 -6.05
C GLU A 444 -12.81 -25.09 -7.54
N ARG A 445 -14.08 -25.04 -7.93
CA ARG A 445 -14.50 -25.09 -9.33
C ARG A 445 -13.96 -23.90 -10.11
N PHE A 446 -14.13 -22.66 -9.62
CA PHE A 446 -13.59 -21.46 -10.28
C PHE A 446 -12.08 -21.55 -10.44
N GLN A 447 -11.37 -21.96 -9.39
CA GLN A 447 -9.91 -22.07 -9.43
C GLN A 447 -9.45 -23.12 -10.44
N ALA A 448 -10.11 -24.28 -10.51
CA ALA A 448 -9.78 -25.33 -11.47
C ALA A 448 -10.03 -24.87 -12.91
N GLU A 449 -11.21 -24.27 -13.20
CA GLU A 449 -11.53 -23.72 -14.52
C GLU A 449 -10.57 -22.61 -14.93
N TYR A 450 -10.18 -21.74 -13.98
CA TYR A 450 -9.23 -20.66 -14.27
C TYR A 450 -7.82 -21.20 -14.54
N LEU A 451 -7.33 -22.13 -13.74
CA LEU A 451 -6.02 -22.76 -13.92
C LEU A 451 -5.93 -23.51 -15.26
N GLU A 452 -6.97 -24.21 -15.65
CA GLU A 452 -7.04 -24.88 -16.96
C GLU A 452 -6.96 -23.85 -18.10
N ALA A 453 -7.76 -22.80 -18.05
CA ALA A 453 -7.73 -21.72 -19.04
C ALA A 453 -6.39 -20.98 -19.08
N PHE A 454 -5.73 -20.83 -17.93
CA PHE A 454 -4.40 -20.24 -17.81
C PHE A 454 -3.34 -21.13 -18.48
N ARG A 455 -3.33 -22.44 -18.19
CA ARG A 455 -2.37 -23.40 -18.78
C ARG A 455 -2.52 -23.50 -20.30
N ASN A 456 -3.74 -23.54 -20.80
CA ASN A 456 -4.03 -23.63 -22.23
C ASN A 456 -3.61 -22.40 -23.04
N ALA A 457 -3.33 -21.29 -22.38
CA ALA A 457 -2.89 -20.04 -23.01
C ALA A 457 -1.38 -19.78 -22.85
N GLN A 458 -0.67 -20.64 -22.14
CA GLN A 458 0.79 -20.57 -22.10
C GLN A 458 1.34 -21.07 -23.43
N PRO A 459 2.39 -20.44 -23.99
CA PRO A 459 2.98 -20.82 -25.27
C PRO A 459 3.61 -22.22 -25.26
#